data_cd5cfd3a5aebe981a9d5bd10130adc46
#
_entry.id   cd5cfd3a5aebe981a9d5bd10130adc46
#
_cell.length_a   1.000
_cell.length_b   1.000
_cell.length_c   1.000
_cell.angle_alpha   90.00
_cell.angle_beta   90.00
_cell.angle_gamma   90.00
#
_symmetry.space_group_name_H-M   'P 1'
#
loop_
_entity.id
_entity.type
_entity.pdbx_description
1 polymer ?
#
loop_
_entity_poly.entity_id
_entity_poly.type
_entity_poly.pdbx_seq_one_letter_code
_entity_poly.pdbx_strand_id
1 'polypeptide(L)'
;VTTSSVNTGFGDLADRFFAAVCSGDEAALTELYSPDARIWHNDDGREQTVAENLRTLRWLGRTLEDFRYEDIRRHLLPDGFAQQHVLRASLPGHGPIEVPASLFVRVENGVIARIDEYVDSAATRPLQLAATRRHP
;
A
#
# COMPACT_ATOMS: atom_id res chain seq x y z
N VAL A 1 4.70 -29.43 -3.46
CA VAL A 1 5.44 -28.66 -4.46
C VAL A 1 4.61 -27.52 -5.01
N THR A 2 3.33 -27.77 -5.33
CA THR A 2 2.43 -26.73 -5.81
C THR A 2 2.21 -25.63 -4.78
N THR A 3 2.12 -25.99 -3.49
CA THR A 3 1.97 -25.02 -2.39
C THR A 3 3.17 -24.08 -2.34
N SER A 4 4.37 -24.62 -2.46
CA SER A 4 5.60 -23.84 -2.43
C SER A 4 5.67 -22.85 -3.62
N SER A 5 5.26 -23.29 -4.82
CA SER A 5 5.22 -22.44 -6.01
C SER A 5 4.21 -21.29 -5.86
N VAL A 6 3.04 -21.58 -5.30
CA VAL A 6 2.00 -20.57 -5.05
C VAL A 6 2.52 -19.52 -4.07
N ASN A 7 3.14 -19.97 -2.97
CA ASN A 7 3.68 -19.05 -1.97
C ASN A 7 4.80 -18.17 -2.55
N THR A 8 5.66 -18.74 -3.39
CA THR A 8 6.71 -17.97 -4.08
C THR A 8 6.10 -16.92 -4.99
N GLY A 9 5.01 -17.30 -5.70
CA GLY A 9 4.29 -16.36 -6.55
C GLY A 9 3.72 -15.18 -5.79
N PHE A 10 3.22 -15.39 -4.58
CA PHE A 10 2.72 -14.31 -3.73
C PHE A 10 3.85 -13.39 -3.28
N GLY A 11 5.03 -13.93 -3.01
CA GLY A 11 6.19 -13.12 -2.67
C GLY A 11 6.62 -12.22 -3.82
N ASP A 12 6.67 -12.76 -5.03
CA ASP A 12 6.99 -11.98 -6.22
C ASP A 12 5.94 -10.90 -6.48
N LEU A 13 4.67 -11.23 -6.32
CA LEU A 13 3.58 -10.27 -6.48
C LEU A 13 3.73 -9.12 -5.49
N ALA A 14 4.04 -9.43 -4.24
CA ALA A 14 4.26 -8.42 -3.21
C ALA A 14 5.43 -7.51 -3.57
N ASP A 15 6.55 -8.08 -4.00
CA ASP A 15 7.73 -7.30 -4.39
C ASP A 15 7.39 -6.33 -5.53
N ARG A 16 6.69 -6.81 -6.54
CA ARG A 16 6.29 -5.97 -7.68
C ARG A 16 5.32 -4.88 -7.27
N PHE A 17 4.39 -5.21 -6.38
CA PHE A 17 3.38 -4.27 -5.91
C PHE A 17 4.05 -3.11 -5.17
N PHE A 18 4.88 -3.39 -4.16
CA PHE A 18 5.50 -2.33 -3.37
C PHE A 18 6.52 -1.54 -4.19
N ALA A 19 7.21 -2.18 -5.12
CA ALA A 19 8.10 -1.45 -6.04
C ALA A 19 7.32 -0.46 -6.91
N ALA A 20 6.17 -0.89 -7.41
CA ALA A 20 5.31 -0.02 -8.23
C ALA A 20 4.74 1.16 -7.42
N VAL A 21 4.37 0.92 -6.16
CA VAL A 21 3.91 1.99 -5.27
C VAL A 21 5.01 3.02 -5.08
N CYS A 22 6.23 2.57 -4.75
CA CYS A 22 7.35 3.48 -4.49
C CYS A 22 7.79 4.27 -5.72
N SER A 23 7.70 3.66 -6.91
CA SER A 23 8.11 4.30 -8.16
C SER A 23 6.99 5.10 -8.83
N GLY A 24 5.76 4.99 -8.34
CA GLY A 24 4.61 5.64 -8.95
C GLY A 24 4.21 5.06 -10.30
N ASP A 25 4.46 3.77 -10.51
CA ASP A 25 4.17 3.07 -11.77
C ASP A 25 2.70 2.66 -11.80
N GLU A 26 1.83 3.55 -12.25
CA GLU A 26 0.39 3.31 -12.28
C GLU A 26 -0.01 2.20 -13.26
N ALA A 27 0.71 2.05 -14.36
CA ALA A 27 0.44 0.99 -15.32
C ALA A 27 0.67 -0.37 -14.68
N ALA A 28 1.77 -0.54 -13.96
CA ALA A 28 2.07 -1.78 -13.24
C ALA A 28 1.02 -2.04 -12.15
N LEU A 29 0.63 -1.02 -11.39
CA LEU A 29 -0.39 -1.16 -10.34
C LEU A 29 -1.72 -1.60 -10.93
N THR A 30 -2.11 -1.03 -12.06
CA THR A 30 -3.36 -1.40 -12.74
C THR A 30 -3.36 -2.87 -13.14
N GLU A 31 -2.20 -3.39 -13.58
CA GLU A 31 -2.08 -4.79 -13.95
C GLU A 31 -2.08 -5.73 -12.73
N LEU A 32 -1.57 -5.25 -11.60
CA LEU A 32 -1.50 -6.05 -10.37
C LEU A 32 -2.83 -6.14 -9.64
N TYR A 33 -3.72 -5.17 -9.81
CA TYR A 33 -5.04 -5.18 -9.19
C TYR A 33 -6.07 -5.89 -10.05
N SER A 34 -6.97 -6.64 -9.41
CA SER A 34 -8.24 -7.00 -10.03
C SER A 34 -9.03 -5.71 -10.29
N PRO A 35 -9.77 -5.59 -11.42
CA PRO A 35 -10.61 -4.39 -11.65
C PRO A 35 -11.60 -4.12 -10.52
N ASP A 36 -12.05 -5.15 -9.83
CA ASP A 36 -13.01 -5.06 -8.73
C ASP A 36 -12.37 -5.00 -7.36
N ALA A 37 -11.04 -4.87 -7.28
CA ALA A 37 -10.34 -4.85 -6.00
C ALA A 37 -10.84 -3.72 -5.11
N ARG A 38 -10.80 -3.97 -3.79
CA ARG A 38 -11.14 -2.98 -2.78
C ARG A 38 -9.98 -2.84 -1.81
N ILE A 39 -9.69 -1.63 -1.45
CA ILE A 39 -8.60 -1.30 -0.54
C ILE A 39 -9.19 -0.56 0.65
N TRP A 40 -9.10 -1.18 1.81
CA TRP A 40 -9.65 -0.64 3.04
C TRP A 40 -8.54 -0.20 3.98
N HIS A 41 -8.74 0.95 4.64
CA HIS A 41 -7.83 1.48 5.64
C HIS A 41 -8.58 1.76 6.94
N ASN A 42 -7.96 1.45 8.06
CA ASN A 42 -8.60 1.63 9.36
C ASN A 42 -8.72 3.09 9.78
N ASP A 43 -7.85 3.97 9.27
CA ASP A 43 -7.81 5.37 9.72
C ASP A 43 -9.05 6.17 9.30
N ASP A 44 -9.69 5.82 8.19
CA ASP A 44 -10.96 6.42 7.78
C ASP A 44 -12.10 5.41 7.69
N GLY A 45 -11.80 4.09 7.81
CA GLY A 45 -12.77 3.02 7.74
C GLY A 45 -13.46 2.85 6.39
N ARG A 46 -12.89 3.43 5.33
CA ARG A 46 -13.51 3.46 4.01
C ARG A 46 -12.86 2.47 3.06
N GLU A 47 -13.67 1.93 2.14
CA GLU A 47 -13.18 1.11 1.05
C GLU A 47 -12.96 1.99 -0.18
N GLN A 48 -11.77 1.93 -0.73
CA GLN A 48 -11.45 2.59 -1.99
C GLN A 48 -11.59 1.60 -3.14
N THR A 49 -12.06 2.09 -4.27
CA THR A 49 -11.93 1.40 -5.56
C THR A 49 -10.48 1.51 -6.02
N VAL A 50 -10.12 0.77 -7.07
CA VAL A 50 -8.78 0.87 -7.66
C VAL A 50 -8.51 2.32 -8.11
N ALA A 51 -9.45 2.95 -8.78
CA ALA A 51 -9.29 4.33 -9.26
C ALA A 51 -9.03 5.30 -8.10
N GLU A 52 -9.78 5.17 -7.02
CA GLU A 52 -9.61 6.01 -5.84
C GLU A 52 -8.25 5.77 -5.17
N ASN A 53 -7.85 4.52 -5.07
CA ASN A 53 -6.56 4.16 -4.50
C ASN A 53 -5.40 4.71 -5.32
N LEU A 54 -5.48 4.61 -6.64
CA LEU A 54 -4.45 5.16 -7.53
C LEU A 54 -4.32 6.68 -7.39
N ARG A 55 -5.43 7.38 -7.18
CA ARG A 55 -5.39 8.83 -6.91
C ARG A 55 -4.66 9.13 -5.59
N THR A 56 -4.94 8.34 -4.56
CA THR A 56 -4.24 8.48 -3.27
C THR A 56 -2.74 8.25 -3.42
N LEU A 57 -2.37 7.17 -4.10
CA LEU A 57 -0.96 6.84 -4.31
C LEU A 57 -0.24 7.90 -5.15
N ARG A 58 -0.93 8.44 -6.15
CA ARG A 58 -0.39 9.54 -6.97
C ARG A 58 -0.12 10.78 -6.11
N TRP A 59 -1.07 11.12 -5.24
CA TRP A 59 -0.91 12.25 -4.32
C TRP A 59 0.28 12.04 -3.38
N LEU A 60 0.41 10.84 -2.81
CA LEU A 60 1.54 10.51 -1.94
C LEU A 60 2.87 10.65 -2.69
N GLY A 61 2.94 10.13 -3.90
CA GLY A 61 4.16 10.18 -4.72
C GLY A 61 4.58 11.61 -5.09
N ARG A 62 3.61 12.51 -5.27
CA ARG A 62 3.89 13.91 -5.58
C ARG A 62 4.22 14.73 -4.33
N THR A 63 3.73 14.31 -3.18
CA THR A 63 3.83 15.08 -1.95
C THR A 63 5.04 14.69 -1.12
N LEU A 64 5.36 13.38 -1.09
CA LEU A 64 6.43 12.86 -0.24
C LEU A 64 7.75 12.74 -0.99
N GLU A 65 8.84 13.00 -0.28
CA GLU A 65 10.20 12.76 -0.76
C GLU A 65 10.77 11.54 -0.05
N ASP A 66 11.64 10.78 -0.72
CA ASP A 66 12.29 9.57 -0.19
C ASP A 66 11.29 8.55 0.32
N PHE A 67 10.19 8.38 -0.39
CA PHE A 67 9.15 7.42 -0.04
C PHE A 67 9.69 5.99 -0.14
N ARG A 68 9.63 5.26 0.97
CA ARG A 68 10.14 3.89 1.01
C ARG A 68 9.46 3.10 2.13
N TYR A 69 9.49 1.77 1.99
CA TYR A 69 9.05 0.85 3.03
C TYR A 69 10.27 0.20 3.65
N GLU A 70 10.34 0.21 4.97
CA GLU A 70 11.45 -0.38 5.73
C GLU A 70 10.93 -1.28 6.83
N ASP A 71 11.84 -2.06 7.46
CA ASP A 71 11.50 -3.00 8.52
C ASP A 71 10.43 -3.99 8.07
N ILE A 72 10.57 -4.50 6.87
CA ILE A 72 9.57 -5.37 6.23
C ILE A 72 9.60 -6.75 6.85
N ARG A 73 8.42 -7.21 7.30
CA ARG A 73 8.20 -8.59 7.75
C ARG A 73 7.00 -9.11 6.98
N ARG A 74 7.23 -10.13 6.17
CA ARG A 74 6.21 -10.68 5.27
C ARG A 74 5.90 -12.11 5.63
N HIS A 75 4.61 -12.44 5.61
CA HIS A 75 4.10 -13.77 5.90
C HIS A 75 3.27 -14.23 4.72
N LEU A 76 3.67 -15.33 4.09
CA LEU A 76 2.91 -15.88 2.96
C LEU A 76 1.75 -16.71 3.52
N LEU A 77 0.56 -16.52 2.94
CA LEU A 77 -0.68 -17.15 3.36
C LEU A 77 -1.21 -18.02 2.22
N PRO A 78 -2.14 -18.95 2.49
CA PRO A 78 -2.71 -19.78 1.43
C PRO A 78 -3.38 -18.99 0.31
N ASP A 79 -3.92 -17.82 0.60
CA ASP A 79 -4.66 -17.00 -0.37
C ASP A 79 -4.06 -15.61 -0.60
N GLY A 80 -2.80 -15.41 -0.21
CA GLY A 80 -2.16 -14.11 -0.39
C GLY A 80 -0.97 -13.93 0.54
N PHE A 81 -0.90 -12.75 1.16
CA PHE A 81 0.18 -12.47 2.11
C PHE A 81 -0.24 -11.43 3.13
N ALA A 82 0.45 -11.42 4.25
CA ALA A 82 0.38 -10.35 5.24
C ALA A 82 1.75 -9.70 5.32
N GLN A 83 1.81 -8.39 5.55
CA GLN A 83 3.09 -7.70 5.66
C GLN A 83 3.00 -6.61 6.72
N GLN A 84 4.04 -6.56 7.54
CA GLN A 84 4.28 -5.47 8.47
C GLN A 84 5.46 -4.66 7.93
N HIS A 85 5.37 -3.35 8.02
CA HIS A 85 6.47 -2.49 7.59
C HIS A 85 6.31 -1.10 8.21
N VAL A 86 7.30 -0.25 7.97
CA VAL A 86 7.22 1.17 8.31
C VAL A 86 7.38 1.95 7.02
N LEU A 87 6.39 2.76 6.70
CA LEU A 87 6.51 3.72 5.60
C LEU A 87 7.34 4.88 6.13
N ARG A 88 8.44 5.19 5.46
CA ARG A 88 9.30 6.32 5.79
C ARG A 88 9.40 7.25 4.61
N ALA A 89 9.35 8.53 4.88
CA ALA A 89 9.41 9.57 3.86
C ALA A 89 9.69 10.92 4.52
N SER A 90 9.90 11.92 3.72
CA SER A 90 9.97 13.30 4.19
C SER A 90 8.75 14.05 3.63
N LEU A 91 8.03 14.74 4.51
CA LEU A 91 6.90 15.57 4.12
C LEU A 91 7.35 17.03 4.13
N PRO A 92 7.42 17.69 2.96
CA PRO A 92 7.84 19.10 2.90
C PRO A 92 6.99 19.98 3.82
N GLY A 93 7.67 20.81 4.60
CA GLY A 93 7.02 21.69 5.59
C GLY A 93 6.78 21.03 6.94
N HIS A 94 6.98 19.71 7.06
CA HIS A 94 6.80 18.99 8.32
C HIS A 94 8.10 18.28 8.74
N GLY A 95 8.76 17.59 7.79
CA GLY A 95 9.97 16.80 8.06
C GLY A 95 9.73 15.31 7.94
N PRO A 96 10.59 14.50 8.57
CA PRO A 96 10.47 13.04 8.45
C PRO A 96 9.16 12.53 9.03
N ILE A 97 8.58 11.53 8.35
CA ILE A 97 7.43 10.79 8.85
C ILE A 97 7.77 9.30 8.91
N GLU A 98 7.17 8.63 9.89
CA GLU A 98 7.28 7.19 10.08
C GLU A 98 5.90 6.65 10.38
N VAL A 99 5.38 5.80 9.49
CA VAL A 99 4.04 5.24 9.64
C VAL A 99 4.14 3.73 9.73
N PRO A 100 4.07 3.16 10.94
CA PRO A 100 3.96 1.71 11.09
C PRO A 100 2.62 1.23 10.51
N ALA A 101 2.67 0.13 9.77
CA ALA A 101 1.50 -0.42 9.14
C ALA A 101 1.56 -1.94 9.07
N SER A 102 0.40 -2.56 9.00
CA SER A 102 0.28 -3.95 8.64
C SER A 102 -0.86 -4.10 7.65
N LEU A 103 -0.70 -4.99 6.68
CA LEU A 103 -1.75 -5.19 5.70
C LEU A 103 -1.91 -6.66 5.38
N PHE A 104 -3.13 -7.00 5.00
CA PHE A 104 -3.53 -8.33 4.58
C PHE A 104 -3.99 -8.23 3.14
N VAL A 105 -3.35 -8.99 2.25
CA VAL A 105 -3.62 -8.94 0.82
C VAL A 105 -4.15 -10.29 0.39
N ARG A 106 -5.37 -10.29 -0.18
CA ARG A 106 -5.95 -11.48 -0.78
C ARG A 106 -5.72 -11.45 -2.28
N VAL A 107 -5.27 -12.57 -2.81
CA VAL A 107 -4.93 -12.74 -4.23
C VAL A 107 -5.90 -13.75 -4.84
N GLU A 108 -6.47 -13.39 -5.99
CA GLU A 108 -7.33 -14.28 -6.77
C GLU A 108 -6.89 -14.21 -8.23
N ASN A 109 -6.73 -15.36 -8.86
CA ASN A 109 -6.33 -15.45 -10.27
C ASN A 109 -5.06 -14.64 -10.59
N GLY A 110 -4.12 -14.63 -9.65
CA GLY A 110 -2.83 -13.98 -9.85
C GLY A 110 -2.81 -12.47 -9.68
N VAL A 111 -3.93 -11.86 -9.29
CA VAL A 111 -4.03 -10.41 -9.07
C VAL A 111 -4.59 -10.11 -7.69
N ILE A 112 -4.36 -8.91 -7.21
CA ILE A 112 -4.82 -8.47 -5.88
C ILE A 112 -6.32 -8.22 -5.93
N ALA A 113 -7.06 -8.97 -5.09
CA ALA A 113 -8.50 -8.85 -4.99
C ALA A 113 -8.94 -7.93 -3.84
N ARG A 114 -8.16 -7.88 -2.76
CA ARG A 114 -8.49 -7.04 -1.60
C ARG A 114 -7.25 -6.73 -0.77
N ILE A 115 -7.22 -5.53 -0.24
CA ILE A 115 -6.22 -5.12 0.76
C ILE A 115 -6.96 -4.57 1.96
N ASP A 116 -6.63 -5.08 3.15
CA ASP A 116 -7.04 -4.51 4.42
C ASP A 116 -5.78 -3.99 5.11
N GLU A 117 -5.68 -2.67 5.26
CA GLU A 117 -4.50 -2.06 5.82
C GLU A 117 -4.82 -1.36 7.14
N TYR A 118 -3.98 -1.65 8.14
CA TYR A 118 -4.03 -1.04 9.46
C TYR A 118 -2.80 -0.16 9.62
N VAL A 119 -3.01 1.10 9.91
CA VAL A 119 -1.94 2.07 10.11
C VAL A 119 -2.08 2.70 11.49
N ASP A 120 -0.97 3.23 12.01
CA ASP A 120 -1.01 4.05 13.22
C ASP A 120 -1.63 5.40 12.83
N SER A 121 -2.85 5.64 13.27
CA SER A 121 -3.61 6.84 12.91
C SER A 121 -2.94 8.12 13.41
N ALA A 122 -2.24 8.08 14.53
CA ALA A 122 -1.50 9.23 15.01
C ALA A 122 -0.35 9.57 14.05
N ALA A 123 0.31 8.55 13.51
CA ALA A 123 1.43 8.74 12.59
C ALA A 123 0.97 9.25 11.22
N THR A 124 -0.26 8.95 10.79
CA THR A 124 -0.79 9.44 9.51
C THR A 124 -1.32 10.87 9.59
N ARG A 125 -1.46 11.43 10.80
CA ARG A 125 -2.06 12.74 11.00
C ARG A 125 -1.39 13.86 10.18
N PRO A 126 -0.06 13.96 10.10
CA PRO A 126 0.57 14.98 9.26
C PRO A 126 0.16 14.89 7.79
N LEU A 127 -0.02 13.67 7.28
CA LEU A 127 -0.47 13.45 5.91
C LEU A 127 -1.92 13.90 5.73
N GLN A 128 -2.79 13.57 6.68
CA GLN A 128 -4.18 13.99 6.65
C GLN A 128 -4.32 15.51 6.65
N LEU A 129 -3.52 16.19 7.47
CA LEU A 129 -3.51 17.64 7.52
C LEU A 129 -2.99 18.26 6.22
N ALA A 130 -1.97 17.66 5.61
CA ALA A 130 -1.44 18.12 4.34
C ALA A 130 -2.48 17.98 3.22
N ALA A 131 -3.22 16.87 3.20
CA ALA A 131 -4.29 16.64 2.22
C ALA A 131 -5.42 17.65 2.38
N THR A 132 -5.79 17.97 3.62
CA THR A 132 -6.83 18.96 3.92
C THR A 132 -6.45 20.35 3.45
N ARG A 133 -5.18 20.75 3.64
CA ARG A 133 -4.70 22.07 3.20
C ARG A 133 -4.70 22.22 1.68
N ARG A 134 -4.57 21.12 0.95
CA ARG A 134 -4.59 21.13 -0.51
C ARG A 134 -5.97 21.46 -1.06
N HIS A 135 -7.03 21.17 -0.29
CA HIS A 135 -8.42 21.39 -0.69
C HIS A 135 -9.06 22.32 0.35
N PRO A 136 -8.74 23.63 0.32
CA PRO A 136 -9.29 24.61 1.26
C PRO A 136 -10.80 24.83 1.06
#